data_bbc8072f8818a57873301654473cb5a7
#
_entry.id   bbc8072f8818a57873301654473cb5a7
#
_cell.length_a   1.000
_cell.length_b   1.000
_cell.length_c   1.000
_cell.angle_alpha   90.00
_cell.angle_beta   90.00
_cell.angle_gamma   90.00
#
_symmetry.space_group_name_H-M   'P 1'
#
loop_
_entity.id
_entity.type
_entity.pdbx_description
1 polymer ?
#
loop_
_entity_poly.entity_id
_entity_poly.type
_entity_poly.pdbx_seq_one_letter_code
_entity_poly.pdbx_strand_id
1 'polypeptide(L)'
;MPALKLESFSHDVEIRRGISKFESFEALRSSAYSDGVKSGAEAASRAFEDEKLRTLTPILEALNDMGFSQIEACQAMLKSMRPMVEQLVKTVLPETARNGFGAEIAALLGKAYEKAPTARIVISVAPDAVSSIRSLLAPSKADFSVEPDSTLGELQARVNWQGGYDQIDLDAALHDVRAAIDTFFNKIEMTGTDNA
;
A
#
# COMPACT_ATOMS: atom_id res chain seq x y z
N MET A 1 94.18 -26.53 70.54
CA MET A 1 93.15 -25.53 70.56
C MET A 1 92.21 -25.82 69.35
N PRO A 2 90.97 -26.24 69.55
CA PRO A 2 90.05 -26.48 68.44
C PRO A 2 89.48 -25.08 67.93
N ALA A 3 89.47 -24.89 66.63
CA ALA A 3 88.89 -23.72 65.98
C ALA A 3 87.40 -23.86 65.94
N LEU A 4 86.65 -22.84 66.44
CA LEU A 4 85.21 -22.71 66.34
C LEU A 4 84.84 -22.42 64.88
N LYS A 5 84.12 -23.34 64.30
CA LYS A 5 83.49 -23.17 62.96
C LYS A 5 82.18 -22.35 63.12
N LEU A 6 82.18 -21.09 62.75
CA LEU A 6 80.98 -20.30 62.67
C LEU A 6 80.14 -20.76 61.49
N GLU A 7 78.96 -21.32 61.81
CA GLU A 7 77.92 -21.60 60.82
C GLU A 7 77.34 -20.25 60.38
N SER A 8 77.55 -19.89 59.12
CA SER A 8 76.86 -18.76 58.55
C SER A 8 75.44 -19.19 58.27
N PHE A 9 74.50 -18.67 59.03
CA PHE A 9 73.08 -18.78 58.74
C PHE A 9 72.84 -18.01 57.44
N SER A 10 72.45 -18.75 56.39
CA SER A 10 72.05 -18.16 55.12
C SER A 10 70.62 -17.54 55.22
N HIS A 11 70.54 -16.49 56.05
CA HIS A 11 69.29 -15.77 56.26
C HIS A 11 68.79 -15.10 54.96
N ASP A 12 69.67 -14.80 54.01
CA ASP A 12 69.37 -14.22 52.72
C ASP A 12 68.58 -15.11 51.77
N VAL A 13 68.71 -16.43 51.85
CA VAL A 13 68.03 -17.44 51.00
C VAL A 13 66.56 -17.58 51.42
N GLU A 14 66.28 -17.56 52.74
CA GLU A 14 64.94 -17.65 53.27
C GLU A 14 64.12 -16.37 53.04
N ILE A 15 64.75 -15.20 53.15
CA ILE A 15 64.14 -13.90 52.85
C ILE A 15 63.81 -13.80 51.34
N ARG A 16 64.72 -14.18 50.46
CA ARG A 16 64.46 -14.23 49.01
C ARG A 16 63.37 -15.20 48.63
N ARG A 17 63.26 -16.35 49.25
CA ARG A 17 62.13 -17.32 49.06
C ARG A 17 60.80 -16.75 49.58
N GLY A 18 60.81 -16.02 50.71
CA GLY A 18 59.64 -15.33 51.26
C GLY A 18 59.14 -14.25 50.34
N ILE A 19 60.05 -13.38 49.85
CA ILE A 19 59.72 -12.31 48.92
C ILE A 19 59.16 -12.84 47.59
N SER A 20 59.83 -13.84 47.02
CA SER A 20 59.38 -14.48 45.77
C SER A 20 58.01 -15.16 45.92
N LYS A 21 57.69 -15.77 47.06
CA LYS A 21 56.35 -16.29 47.32
C LYS A 21 55.30 -15.19 47.50
N PHE A 22 55.69 -14.07 48.13
CA PHE A 22 54.77 -12.94 48.33
C PHE A 22 54.46 -12.24 46.99
N GLU A 23 55.47 -11.99 46.16
CA GLU A 23 55.29 -11.45 44.80
C GLU A 23 54.44 -12.38 43.92
N SER A 24 54.64 -13.70 44.02
CA SER A 24 53.79 -14.66 43.25
C SER A 24 52.34 -14.71 43.76
N PHE A 25 52.14 -14.47 45.06
CA PHE A 25 50.78 -14.41 45.66
C PHE A 25 50.05 -13.14 45.29
N GLU A 26 50.75 -12.00 45.27
CA GLU A 26 50.22 -10.71 44.81
C GLU A 26 49.85 -10.73 43.30
N ALA A 27 50.72 -11.34 42.49
CA ALA A 27 50.47 -11.52 41.06
C ALA A 27 49.26 -12.44 40.83
N LEU A 28 49.14 -13.54 41.57
CA LEU A 28 48.00 -14.43 41.48
C LEU A 28 46.69 -13.76 41.93
N ARG A 29 46.76 -12.98 43.01
CA ARG A 29 45.59 -12.18 43.51
C ARG A 29 45.16 -11.13 42.51
N SER A 30 46.11 -10.42 41.90
CA SER A 30 45.85 -9.41 40.89
C SER A 30 45.22 -10.01 39.62
N SER A 31 45.77 -11.15 39.16
CA SER A 31 45.19 -11.90 38.03
C SER A 31 43.79 -12.36 38.35
N ALA A 32 43.58 -13.00 39.52
CA ALA A 32 42.24 -13.47 39.91
C ALA A 32 41.21 -12.34 40.03
N TYR A 33 41.67 -11.15 40.53
CA TYR A 33 40.82 -9.97 40.58
C TYR A 33 40.46 -9.45 39.18
N SER A 34 41.48 -9.35 38.29
CA SER A 34 41.28 -8.95 36.91
C SER A 34 40.34 -9.88 36.15
N ASP A 35 40.55 -11.21 36.30
CA ASP A 35 39.68 -12.20 35.67
C ASP A 35 38.25 -12.17 36.23
N GLY A 36 38.11 -11.93 37.55
CA GLY A 36 36.80 -11.73 38.18
C GLY A 36 36.06 -10.50 37.67
N VAL A 37 36.78 -9.36 37.53
CA VAL A 37 36.19 -8.12 36.97
C VAL A 37 35.78 -8.35 35.52
N LYS A 38 36.62 -8.97 34.70
CA LYS A 38 36.32 -9.26 33.30
C LYS A 38 35.13 -10.20 33.16
N SER A 39 35.11 -11.28 33.88
CA SER A 39 34.01 -12.24 33.91
C SER A 39 32.71 -11.63 34.40
N GLY A 40 32.80 -10.77 35.44
CA GLY A 40 31.63 -10.01 35.96
C GLY A 40 31.08 -9.03 34.94
N ALA A 41 31.96 -8.30 34.25
CA ALA A 41 31.56 -7.36 33.20
C ALA A 41 30.89 -8.08 32.00
N GLU A 42 31.47 -9.22 31.58
CA GLU A 42 30.87 -10.04 30.50
C GLU A 42 29.51 -10.63 30.89
N ALA A 43 29.39 -11.09 32.15
CA ALA A 43 28.14 -11.61 32.67
C ALA A 43 27.06 -10.51 32.78
N ALA A 44 27.44 -9.31 33.24
CA ALA A 44 26.53 -8.17 33.32
C ALA A 44 26.10 -7.70 31.93
N SER A 45 27.01 -7.69 30.95
CA SER A 45 26.68 -7.34 29.56
C SER A 45 25.68 -8.32 28.96
N ARG A 46 25.94 -9.63 29.13
CA ARG A 46 24.98 -10.67 28.65
C ARG A 46 23.62 -10.55 29.34
N ALA A 47 23.58 -10.37 30.64
CA ALA A 47 22.33 -10.20 31.38
C ALA A 47 21.55 -8.97 30.91
N PHE A 48 22.25 -7.86 30.60
CA PHE A 48 21.63 -6.65 30.04
C PHE A 48 21.09 -6.87 28.62
N GLU A 49 21.82 -7.59 27.76
CA GLU A 49 21.33 -7.93 26.42
C GLU A 49 20.13 -8.87 26.47
N ASP A 50 20.14 -9.86 27.34
CA ASP A 50 19.03 -10.78 27.54
C ASP A 50 17.79 -10.05 28.06
N GLU A 51 17.94 -9.14 29.03
CA GLU A 51 16.84 -8.34 29.56
C GLU A 51 16.28 -7.37 28.52
N LYS A 52 17.15 -6.79 27.69
CA LYS A 52 16.76 -5.94 26.57
C LYS A 52 15.93 -6.74 25.55
N LEU A 53 16.36 -7.94 25.18
CA LEU A 53 15.61 -8.81 24.29
C LEU A 53 14.27 -9.24 24.90
N ARG A 54 14.25 -9.62 26.18
CA ARG A 54 12.99 -9.96 26.89
C ARG A 54 11.98 -8.84 26.89
N THR A 55 12.44 -7.59 26.95
CA THR A 55 11.57 -6.41 26.95
C THR A 55 11.11 -6.02 25.57
N LEU A 56 12.00 -6.12 24.56
CA LEU A 56 11.70 -5.66 23.20
C LEU A 56 10.85 -6.67 22.41
N THR A 57 11.08 -7.97 22.59
CA THR A 57 10.36 -9.01 21.85
C THR A 57 8.83 -8.89 21.99
N PRO A 58 8.24 -8.84 23.21
CA PRO A 58 6.79 -8.72 23.33
C PRO A 58 6.24 -7.39 22.83
N ILE A 59 7.05 -6.32 22.84
CA ILE A 59 6.63 -5.03 22.26
C ILE A 59 6.55 -5.14 20.75
N LEU A 60 7.53 -5.77 20.10
CA LEU A 60 7.51 -5.99 18.65
C LEU A 60 6.37 -6.93 18.23
N GLU A 61 6.11 -7.99 19.00
CA GLU A 61 4.96 -8.86 18.79
C GLU A 61 3.64 -8.10 18.91
N ALA A 62 3.45 -7.31 19.96
CA ALA A 62 2.25 -6.49 20.15
C ALA A 62 2.05 -5.44 19.04
N LEU A 63 3.14 -4.83 18.53
CA LEU A 63 3.09 -3.90 17.40
C LEU A 63 2.69 -4.61 16.10
N ASN A 64 3.22 -5.80 15.86
CA ASN A 64 2.84 -6.61 14.71
C ASN A 64 1.36 -7.02 14.79
N ASP A 65 0.90 -7.50 15.94
CA ASP A 65 -0.51 -7.87 16.16
C ASP A 65 -1.46 -6.70 15.97
N MET A 66 -1.08 -5.50 16.45
CA MET A 66 -1.87 -4.28 16.21
C MET A 66 -1.93 -3.92 14.74
N GLY A 67 -0.81 -4.02 14.02
CA GLY A 67 -0.76 -3.77 12.58
C GLY A 67 -1.64 -4.73 11.79
N PHE A 68 -1.62 -6.01 12.17
CA PHE A 68 -2.44 -7.06 11.57
C PHE A 68 -3.94 -6.80 11.79
N SER A 69 -4.34 -6.53 13.05
CA SER A 69 -5.72 -6.24 13.42
C SER A 69 -6.28 -5.01 12.71
N GLN A 70 -5.47 -3.97 12.51
CA GLN A 70 -5.88 -2.77 11.79
C GLN A 70 -6.12 -3.06 10.30
N ILE A 71 -5.25 -3.85 9.66
CA ILE A 71 -5.41 -4.25 8.26
C ILE A 71 -6.67 -5.10 8.08
N GLU A 72 -6.90 -6.07 8.95
CA GLU A 72 -8.10 -6.92 8.93
C GLU A 72 -9.40 -6.10 9.11
N ALA A 73 -9.40 -5.17 10.05
CA ALA A 73 -10.55 -4.28 10.28
C ALA A 73 -10.84 -3.42 9.04
N CYS A 74 -9.80 -2.89 8.40
CA CYS A 74 -9.92 -2.11 7.17
C CYS A 74 -10.47 -2.95 6.02
N GLN A 75 -9.98 -4.17 5.84
CA GLN A 75 -10.49 -5.13 4.84
C GLN A 75 -11.93 -5.54 5.09
N ALA A 76 -12.31 -5.81 6.34
CA ALA A 76 -13.69 -6.12 6.71
C ALA A 76 -14.62 -4.96 6.39
N MET A 77 -14.21 -3.72 6.69
CA MET A 77 -14.95 -2.52 6.32
C MET A 77 -15.13 -2.38 4.82
N LEU A 78 -14.07 -2.54 4.03
CA LEU A 78 -14.13 -2.48 2.57
C LEU A 78 -15.05 -3.57 2.00
N LYS A 79 -14.95 -4.81 2.49
CA LYS A 79 -15.84 -5.91 2.09
C LYS A 79 -17.30 -5.59 2.39
N SER A 80 -17.59 -4.96 3.54
CA SER A 80 -18.96 -4.58 3.91
C SER A 80 -19.56 -3.51 3.00
N MET A 81 -18.71 -2.69 2.34
CA MET A 81 -19.14 -1.64 1.39
C MET A 81 -19.44 -2.20 0.00
N ARG A 82 -18.97 -3.39 -0.35
CA ARG A 82 -19.16 -4.01 -1.68
C ARG A 82 -20.61 -4.00 -2.16
N PRO A 83 -21.61 -4.48 -1.38
CA PRO A 83 -22.99 -4.52 -1.85
C PRO A 83 -23.55 -3.12 -2.15
N MET A 84 -23.17 -2.11 -1.36
CA MET A 84 -23.59 -0.74 -1.56
C MET A 84 -23.02 -0.17 -2.86
N VAL A 85 -21.73 -0.36 -3.11
CA VAL A 85 -21.05 0.12 -4.33
C VAL A 85 -21.62 -0.60 -5.56
N GLU A 86 -21.80 -1.92 -5.52
CA GLU A 86 -22.42 -2.68 -6.60
C GLU A 86 -23.84 -2.19 -6.91
N GLN A 87 -24.64 -1.88 -5.89
CA GLN A 87 -25.99 -1.36 -6.09
C GLN A 87 -25.99 0.03 -6.74
N LEU A 88 -25.07 0.93 -6.34
CA LEU A 88 -24.88 2.23 -6.97
C LEU A 88 -24.56 2.08 -8.46
N VAL A 89 -23.63 1.19 -8.79
CA VAL A 89 -23.21 0.96 -10.19
C VAL A 89 -24.28 0.26 -11.02
N LYS A 90 -25.08 -0.59 -10.41
CA LYS A 90 -26.19 -1.29 -11.10
C LYS A 90 -27.40 -0.41 -11.34
N THR A 91 -27.68 0.52 -10.44
CA THR A 91 -28.96 1.26 -10.46
C THR A 91 -28.76 2.74 -10.74
N VAL A 92 -27.92 3.43 -9.97
CA VAL A 92 -27.81 4.90 -10.05
C VAL A 92 -27.01 5.31 -11.26
N LEU A 93 -25.91 4.63 -11.54
CA LEU A 93 -25.01 5.03 -12.62
C LEU A 93 -25.65 4.94 -14.02
N PRO A 94 -26.36 3.84 -14.39
CA PRO A 94 -27.06 3.76 -15.68
C PRO A 94 -28.19 4.79 -15.82
N GLU A 95 -28.93 5.06 -14.74
CA GLU A 95 -29.98 6.08 -14.72
C GLU A 95 -29.40 7.47 -14.98
N THR A 96 -28.28 7.80 -14.30
CA THR A 96 -27.58 9.05 -14.50
C THR A 96 -27.02 9.17 -15.92
N ALA A 97 -26.48 8.08 -16.47
CA ALA A 97 -25.99 8.05 -17.85
C ALA A 97 -27.12 8.29 -18.86
N ARG A 98 -28.29 7.65 -18.70
CA ARG A 98 -29.47 7.92 -19.57
C ARG A 98 -29.90 9.36 -19.49
N ASN A 99 -30.01 9.92 -18.29
CA ASN A 99 -30.43 11.31 -18.10
C ASN A 99 -29.42 12.33 -18.65
N GLY A 100 -28.13 12.02 -18.61
CA GLY A 100 -27.06 12.87 -19.10
C GLY A 100 -26.74 12.70 -20.59
N PHE A 101 -27.17 11.61 -21.23
CA PHE A 101 -26.80 11.24 -22.60
C PHE A 101 -27.10 12.34 -23.63
N GLY A 102 -28.30 12.94 -23.55
CA GLY A 102 -28.69 14.00 -24.43
C GLY A 102 -27.81 15.25 -24.28
N ALA A 103 -27.39 15.59 -23.06
CA ALA A 103 -26.53 16.72 -22.81
C ALA A 103 -25.12 16.50 -23.39
N GLU A 104 -24.61 15.27 -23.30
CA GLU A 104 -23.33 14.90 -23.93
C GLU A 104 -23.38 15.01 -25.45
N ILE A 105 -24.47 14.56 -26.09
CA ILE A 105 -24.68 14.75 -27.54
C ILE A 105 -24.72 16.24 -27.89
N ALA A 106 -25.42 17.07 -27.10
CA ALA A 106 -25.46 18.51 -27.33
C ALA A 106 -24.08 19.17 -27.20
N ALA A 107 -23.26 18.70 -26.24
CA ALA A 107 -21.89 19.17 -26.08
C ALA A 107 -20.99 18.77 -27.27
N LEU A 108 -21.14 17.55 -27.80
CA LEU A 108 -20.44 17.13 -29.02
C LEU A 108 -20.88 17.87 -30.25
N LEU A 109 -22.18 18.13 -30.41
CA LEU A 109 -22.70 18.97 -31.51
C LEU A 109 -22.08 20.37 -31.47
N GLY A 110 -21.96 20.99 -30.30
CA GLY A 110 -21.27 22.26 -30.11
C GLY A 110 -19.81 22.21 -30.56
N LYS A 111 -19.05 21.19 -30.13
CA LYS A 111 -17.66 20.99 -30.56
C LYS A 111 -17.52 20.75 -32.06
N ALA A 112 -18.43 19.96 -32.65
CA ALA A 112 -18.43 19.70 -34.08
C ALA A 112 -18.74 21.01 -34.87
N TYR A 113 -19.67 21.81 -34.40
CA TYR A 113 -19.98 23.11 -34.99
C TYR A 113 -18.80 24.08 -34.91
N GLU A 114 -18.06 24.12 -33.81
CA GLU A 114 -16.86 24.94 -33.69
C GLU A 114 -15.76 24.52 -34.70
N LYS A 115 -15.63 23.21 -34.92
CA LYS A 115 -14.64 22.67 -35.88
C LYS A 115 -15.04 22.85 -37.33
N ALA A 116 -16.32 22.82 -37.63
CA ALA A 116 -16.87 22.87 -38.98
C ALA A 116 -18.20 23.70 -39.04
N PRO A 117 -18.15 25.05 -38.90
CA PRO A 117 -19.35 25.89 -38.75
C PRO A 117 -20.32 25.88 -39.95
N THR A 118 -19.83 25.54 -41.14
CA THR A 118 -20.62 25.52 -42.39
C THR A 118 -20.95 24.11 -42.86
N ALA A 119 -20.47 23.08 -42.14
CA ALA A 119 -20.74 21.72 -42.53
C ALA A 119 -22.05 21.21 -41.91
N ARG A 120 -22.77 20.41 -42.68
CA ARG A 120 -23.91 19.67 -42.15
C ARG A 120 -23.38 18.57 -41.20
N ILE A 121 -23.94 18.55 -39.99
CA ILE A 121 -23.59 17.58 -38.95
C ILE A 121 -24.64 16.48 -38.94
N VAL A 122 -24.19 15.24 -38.96
CA VAL A 122 -25.05 14.05 -38.90
C VAL A 122 -24.84 13.36 -37.55
N ILE A 123 -25.91 13.22 -36.78
CA ILE A 123 -25.93 12.56 -35.48
C ILE A 123 -26.61 11.22 -35.67
N SER A 124 -25.84 10.13 -35.54
CA SER A 124 -26.33 8.75 -35.57
C SER A 124 -26.55 8.25 -34.15
N VAL A 125 -27.76 7.75 -33.88
CA VAL A 125 -28.17 7.19 -32.57
C VAL A 125 -29.02 5.92 -32.77
N ALA A 126 -29.22 5.15 -31.71
CA ALA A 126 -30.17 4.03 -31.74
C ALA A 126 -31.57 4.48 -32.23
N PRO A 127 -32.31 3.64 -32.98
CA PRO A 127 -33.62 4.03 -33.57
C PRO A 127 -34.61 4.59 -32.57
N ASP A 128 -34.65 4.05 -31.35
CA ASP A 128 -35.57 4.45 -30.28
C ASP A 128 -35.21 5.82 -29.67
N ALA A 129 -33.95 6.25 -29.77
CA ALA A 129 -33.48 7.53 -29.25
C ALA A 129 -33.69 8.72 -30.20
N VAL A 130 -33.94 8.47 -31.51
CA VAL A 130 -34.01 9.51 -32.54
C VAL A 130 -35.00 10.62 -32.20
N SER A 131 -36.22 10.25 -31.76
CA SER A 131 -37.29 11.25 -31.47
C SER A 131 -36.90 12.14 -30.27
N SER A 132 -36.37 11.55 -29.21
CA SER A 132 -35.98 12.25 -27.99
C SER A 132 -34.80 13.20 -28.25
N ILE A 133 -33.76 12.71 -28.94
CA ILE A 133 -32.60 13.54 -29.28
C ILE A 133 -32.96 14.67 -30.23
N ARG A 134 -33.78 14.41 -31.24
CA ARG A 134 -34.26 15.49 -32.14
C ARG A 134 -35.03 16.58 -31.40
N SER A 135 -35.90 16.19 -30.46
CA SER A 135 -36.66 17.15 -29.64
C SER A 135 -35.74 17.94 -28.71
N LEU A 136 -34.75 17.31 -28.11
CA LEU A 136 -33.79 17.96 -27.23
C LEU A 136 -32.92 19.00 -27.97
N LEU A 137 -32.50 18.68 -29.18
CA LEU A 137 -31.63 19.53 -29.99
C LEU A 137 -32.38 20.56 -30.85
N ALA A 138 -33.70 20.49 -30.90
CA ALA A 138 -34.53 21.43 -31.70
C ALA A 138 -34.20 22.92 -31.47
N PRO A 139 -33.84 23.41 -30.26
CA PRO A 139 -33.48 24.79 -30.04
C PRO A 139 -32.10 25.20 -30.62
N SER A 140 -31.29 24.24 -31.07
CA SER A 140 -29.96 24.50 -31.63
C SER A 140 -30.06 25.25 -32.97
N LYS A 141 -29.14 26.18 -33.19
CA LYS A 141 -29.01 26.93 -34.46
C LYS A 141 -28.08 26.23 -35.46
N ALA A 142 -27.48 25.12 -35.09
CA ALA A 142 -26.60 24.35 -35.99
C ALA A 142 -27.44 23.62 -37.05
N ASP A 143 -26.90 23.46 -38.26
CA ASP A 143 -27.50 22.61 -39.32
C ASP A 143 -27.11 21.15 -39.02
N PHE A 144 -28.05 20.37 -38.49
CA PHE A 144 -27.85 18.97 -38.17
C PHE A 144 -29.00 18.07 -38.62
N SER A 145 -28.69 16.82 -38.83
CA SER A 145 -29.71 15.75 -38.97
C SER A 145 -29.48 14.66 -37.93
N VAL A 146 -30.59 14.06 -37.43
CA VAL A 146 -30.55 12.89 -36.54
C VAL A 146 -31.03 11.69 -37.33
N GLU A 147 -30.18 10.68 -37.44
CA GLU A 147 -30.41 9.50 -38.25
C GLU A 147 -30.34 8.22 -37.36
N PRO A 148 -31.24 7.24 -37.61
CA PRO A 148 -31.19 5.99 -36.90
C PRO A 148 -30.04 5.12 -37.37
N ASP A 149 -29.30 4.52 -36.44
CA ASP A 149 -28.28 3.51 -36.71
C ASP A 149 -28.53 2.31 -35.77
N SER A 150 -28.96 1.19 -36.33
CA SER A 150 -29.27 -0.03 -35.59
C SER A 150 -28.03 -0.77 -35.05
N THR A 151 -26.83 -0.33 -35.42
CA THR A 151 -25.58 -0.86 -34.89
C THR A 151 -25.18 -0.22 -33.57
N LEU A 152 -25.79 0.91 -33.20
CA LEU A 152 -25.53 1.64 -31.97
C LEU A 152 -26.47 1.17 -30.86
N GLY A 153 -25.89 1.05 -29.65
CA GLY A 153 -26.65 0.77 -28.42
C GLY A 153 -27.44 1.99 -27.93
N GLU A 154 -28.25 1.77 -26.88
CA GLU A 154 -29.16 2.79 -26.29
C GLU A 154 -28.39 4.06 -25.83
N LEU A 155 -27.17 3.91 -25.34
CA LEU A 155 -26.31 4.99 -24.80
C LEU A 155 -25.09 5.23 -25.70
N GLN A 156 -25.21 4.95 -26.99
CA GLN A 156 -24.18 5.19 -27.99
C GLN A 156 -24.65 6.23 -29.01
N ALA A 157 -23.76 7.14 -29.37
CA ALA A 157 -24.00 8.13 -30.42
C ALA A 157 -22.72 8.39 -31.19
N ARG A 158 -22.91 8.69 -32.50
CA ARG A 158 -21.82 9.14 -33.35
C ARG A 158 -22.20 10.47 -33.99
N VAL A 159 -21.33 11.46 -33.88
CA VAL A 159 -21.51 12.79 -34.47
C VAL A 159 -20.50 12.94 -35.59
N ASN A 160 -20.98 12.97 -36.83
CA ASN A 160 -20.17 13.08 -38.04
C ASN A 160 -20.25 14.48 -38.63
N TRP A 161 -19.13 15.02 -39.06
CA TRP A 161 -19.06 16.28 -39.84
C TRP A 161 -18.04 16.15 -40.99
N GLN A 162 -18.01 17.11 -41.87
CA GLN A 162 -17.00 17.09 -42.93
C GLN A 162 -15.59 17.22 -42.34
N GLY A 163 -14.82 16.13 -42.42
CA GLY A 163 -13.45 16.04 -41.95
C GLY A 163 -13.24 15.27 -40.65
N GLY A 164 -14.31 14.71 -40.04
CA GLY A 164 -14.13 13.86 -38.86
C GLY A 164 -15.43 13.37 -38.22
N TYR A 165 -15.25 12.63 -37.13
CA TYR A 165 -16.35 12.20 -36.28
C TYR A 165 -15.90 12.13 -34.83
N ASP A 166 -16.83 12.29 -33.90
CA ASP A 166 -16.68 11.98 -32.48
C ASP A 166 -17.75 10.94 -32.11
N GLN A 167 -17.44 10.09 -31.14
CA GLN A 167 -18.35 9.03 -30.67
C GLN A 167 -18.48 9.08 -29.16
N ILE A 168 -19.68 8.87 -28.67
CA ILE A 168 -20.00 8.61 -27.28
C ILE A 168 -20.33 7.12 -27.16
N ASP A 169 -19.75 6.47 -26.16
CA ASP A 169 -20.09 5.10 -25.78
C ASP A 169 -20.17 5.01 -24.25
N LEU A 170 -21.33 5.35 -23.70
CA LEU A 170 -21.57 5.25 -22.27
C LEU A 170 -21.83 3.80 -21.85
N ASP A 171 -22.26 2.92 -22.75
CA ASP A 171 -22.44 1.50 -22.46
C ASP A 171 -21.07 0.84 -22.16
N ALA A 172 -20.06 1.12 -22.99
CA ALA A 172 -18.70 0.64 -22.74
C ALA A 172 -18.14 1.25 -21.43
N ALA A 173 -18.32 2.54 -21.20
CA ALA A 173 -17.87 3.19 -19.97
C ALA A 173 -18.52 2.58 -18.72
N LEU A 174 -19.82 2.26 -18.74
CA LEU A 174 -20.53 1.60 -17.66
C LEU A 174 -19.98 0.16 -17.44
N HIS A 175 -19.68 -0.53 -18.52
CA HIS A 175 -19.06 -1.87 -18.45
C HIS A 175 -17.68 -1.81 -17.79
N ASP A 176 -16.85 -0.88 -18.21
CA ASP A 176 -15.48 -0.71 -17.68
C ASP A 176 -15.49 -0.35 -16.19
N VAL A 177 -16.41 0.52 -15.75
CA VAL A 177 -16.57 0.85 -14.33
C VAL A 177 -16.96 -0.38 -13.52
N ARG A 178 -17.88 -1.23 -14.02
CA ARG A 178 -18.26 -2.47 -13.34
C ARG A 178 -17.07 -3.42 -13.23
N ALA A 179 -16.34 -3.64 -14.32
CA ALA A 179 -15.15 -4.51 -14.35
C ALA A 179 -14.05 -4.00 -13.39
N ALA A 180 -13.84 -2.68 -13.32
CA ALA A 180 -12.88 -2.09 -12.41
C ALA A 180 -13.26 -2.30 -10.93
N ILE A 181 -14.54 -2.18 -10.59
CA ILE A 181 -15.07 -2.40 -9.24
C ILE A 181 -14.95 -3.88 -8.85
N ASP A 182 -15.33 -4.79 -9.73
CA ASP A 182 -15.17 -6.23 -9.51
C ASP A 182 -13.70 -6.61 -9.30
N THR A 183 -12.81 -6.05 -10.11
CA THR A 183 -11.37 -6.28 -9.97
C THR A 183 -10.84 -5.75 -8.63
N PHE A 184 -11.28 -4.57 -8.21
CA PHE A 184 -10.89 -3.96 -6.94
C PHE A 184 -11.28 -4.83 -5.74
N PHE A 185 -12.54 -5.26 -5.67
CA PHE A 185 -13.02 -6.07 -4.55
C PHE A 185 -12.43 -7.49 -4.55
N ASN A 186 -12.27 -8.11 -5.72
CA ASN A 186 -11.61 -9.41 -5.83
C ASN A 186 -10.15 -9.36 -5.35
N LYS A 187 -9.42 -8.28 -5.65
CA LYS A 187 -8.05 -8.09 -5.15
C LYS A 187 -7.99 -7.99 -3.63
N ILE A 188 -8.95 -7.31 -3.00
CA ILE A 188 -9.05 -7.22 -1.53
C ILE A 188 -9.30 -8.61 -0.91
N GLU A 189 -10.14 -9.42 -1.56
CA GLU A 189 -10.42 -10.78 -1.08
C GLU A 189 -9.19 -11.69 -1.17
N MET A 190 -8.41 -11.61 -2.25
CA MET A 190 -7.18 -12.39 -2.43
C MET A 190 -6.08 -12.00 -1.44
N THR A 191 -5.92 -10.70 -1.15
CA THR A 191 -4.90 -10.22 -0.21
C THR A 191 -5.20 -10.64 1.24
N GLY A 192 -6.47 -10.90 1.57
CA GLY A 192 -6.88 -11.40 2.89
C GLY A 192 -6.65 -12.90 3.10
N THR A 193 -6.46 -13.69 2.03
CA THR A 193 -6.23 -15.14 2.10
C THR A 193 -4.74 -15.52 2.13
N ASP A 194 -3.85 -14.65 1.66
CA ASP A 194 -2.40 -14.93 1.65
C ASP A 194 -1.72 -14.65 3.00
N ASN A 195 -2.43 -14.07 3.96
CA ASN A 195 -1.92 -13.72 5.29
C ASN A 195 -2.57 -14.53 6.44
N ALA A 196 -3.32 -15.56 6.14
CA ALA A 196 -3.87 -16.52 7.10
C ALA A 196 -3.11 -17.84 7.05
#